data_bcf298111664cc88f0011a53d508da22
#
_entry.id   bcf298111664cc88f0011a53d508da22
#
_cell.length_a   1.000
_cell.length_b   1.000
_cell.length_c   1.000
_cell.angle_alpha   90.00
_cell.angle_beta   90.00
_cell.angle_gamma   90.00
#
_symmetry.space_group_name_H-M   'P 1'
#
loop_
_entity.id
_entity.type
_entity.pdbx_description
1 polymer ?
#
loop_
_entity_poly.entity_id
_entity_poly.type
_entity_poly.pdbx_seq_one_letter_code
_entity_poly.pdbx_strand_id
1 'polypeptide(L)'
;VHPSEAAPSPATDLPVAGPAPRPVVEPVIDYEPPVQPITSVPPCPAPTALHRHTPRTLRLVPPPVEQQVHDGAGQFAAMALRRVLEVIDRRRSPAQLRAVLNPLLIDSVVALSQARHGAPANLRRVRLRAAAGPTRGTDAGYGTAAEIFATYTRGQRVRAIAARAELQSGRWQLTALQIG
;
A
#
# COMPACT_ATOMS: atom_id res chain seq x y z
N VAL A 1 64.92 -48.60 41.70
CA VAL A 1 63.45 -48.64 41.53
C VAL A 1 62.84 -47.53 42.37
N HIS A 2 62.57 -46.39 41.74
CA HIS A 2 61.83 -45.27 42.37
C HIS A 2 60.46 -45.17 41.78
N PRO A 3 59.40 -45.07 42.57
CA PRO A 3 58.08 -44.74 42.06
C PRO A 3 57.96 -43.23 41.78
N SER A 4 57.52 -42.90 40.60
CA SER A 4 57.25 -41.56 40.14
C SER A 4 55.94 -41.07 40.78
N GLU A 5 56.09 -39.98 41.51
CA GLU A 5 55.00 -39.26 42.15
C GLU A 5 54.26 -38.40 41.11
N ALA A 6 52.98 -38.68 40.93
CA ALA A 6 52.13 -37.92 40.02
C ALA A 6 51.58 -36.65 40.70
N ALA A 7 51.91 -35.50 40.15
CA ALA A 7 51.40 -34.23 40.59
C ALA A 7 49.89 -34.08 40.31
N PRO A 8 49.12 -33.43 41.19
CA PRO A 8 47.70 -33.18 40.94
C PRO A 8 47.52 -32.01 39.93
N SER A 9 46.64 -32.22 38.96
CA SER A 9 46.16 -31.23 37.99
C SER A 9 45.41 -30.08 38.69
N PRO A 10 45.59 -28.83 38.27
CA PRO A 10 44.82 -27.74 38.81
C PRO A 10 43.36 -27.84 38.32
N ALA A 11 42.45 -27.72 39.26
CA ALA A 11 41.01 -27.58 39.00
C ALA A 11 40.76 -26.30 38.21
N THR A 12 40.19 -26.46 37.02
CA THR A 12 39.70 -25.35 36.19
C THR A 12 38.43 -24.78 36.82
N ASP A 13 38.58 -23.61 37.43
CA ASP A 13 37.47 -22.85 37.99
C ASP A 13 36.63 -22.31 36.82
N LEU A 14 35.47 -22.93 36.58
CA LEU A 14 34.52 -22.44 35.57
C LEU A 14 33.80 -21.22 36.15
N PRO A 15 33.72 -20.07 35.37
CA PRO A 15 33.00 -18.92 35.85
C PRO A 15 31.53 -19.28 36.02
N VAL A 16 30.99 -19.07 37.20
CA VAL A 16 29.56 -19.18 37.52
C VAL A 16 28.84 -18.11 36.71
N ALA A 17 28.06 -18.54 35.73
CA ALA A 17 27.21 -17.65 34.98
C ALA A 17 26.21 -16.97 35.90
N GLY A 18 26.33 -15.64 36.04
CA GLY A 18 25.37 -14.84 36.78
C GLY A 18 23.97 -14.98 36.19
N PRO A 19 22.92 -14.76 37.00
CA PRO A 19 21.55 -14.86 36.51
C PRO A 19 21.33 -13.91 35.34
N ALA A 20 20.77 -14.45 34.23
CA ALA A 20 20.41 -13.68 33.04
C ALA A 20 19.48 -12.52 33.44
N PRO A 21 19.68 -11.32 32.85
CA PRO A 21 18.80 -10.17 33.12
C PRO A 21 17.36 -10.55 32.78
N ARG A 22 16.48 -10.46 33.79
CA ARG A 22 15.05 -10.64 33.58
C ARG A 22 14.55 -9.52 32.69
N PRO A 23 13.76 -9.81 31.62
CA PRO A 23 13.16 -8.75 30.82
C PRO A 23 12.28 -7.90 31.75
N VAL A 24 12.57 -6.60 31.81
CA VAL A 24 11.74 -5.63 32.49
C VAL A 24 10.49 -5.47 31.61
N VAL A 25 9.43 -6.19 31.97
CA VAL A 25 8.12 -5.98 31.37
C VAL A 25 7.53 -4.77 32.09
N GLU A 26 7.42 -3.66 31.37
CA GLU A 26 6.68 -2.51 31.89
C GLU A 26 5.22 -2.90 32.08
N PRO A 27 4.60 -2.57 33.24
CA PRO A 27 3.18 -2.84 33.45
C PRO A 27 2.37 -2.04 32.42
N VAL A 28 1.47 -2.73 31.73
CA VAL A 28 0.50 -2.06 30.84
C VAL A 28 -0.38 -1.16 31.69
N ILE A 29 -0.31 0.15 31.44
CA ILE A 29 -1.19 1.11 32.09
C ILE A 29 -2.54 1.01 31.39
N ASP A 30 -3.56 0.57 32.14
CA ASP A 30 -4.93 0.57 31.65
C ASP A 30 -5.47 2.01 31.69
N TYR A 31 -5.68 2.56 30.49
CA TYR A 31 -6.23 3.91 30.30
C TYR A 31 -7.76 3.92 30.28
N GLU A 32 -8.41 2.77 30.41
CA GLU A 32 -9.85 2.75 30.50
C GLU A 32 -10.30 3.40 31.81
N PRO A 33 -11.19 4.40 31.76
CA PRO A 33 -11.72 4.98 32.97
C PRO A 33 -12.46 3.90 33.77
N PRO A 34 -12.32 3.87 35.12
CA PRO A 34 -12.98 2.87 35.93
C PRO A 34 -14.47 2.86 35.64
N VAL A 35 -15.03 1.66 35.47
CA VAL A 35 -16.45 1.48 35.22
C VAL A 35 -17.21 2.12 36.36
N GLN A 36 -17.84 3.25 36.10
CA GLN A 36 -18.68 3.90 37.10
C GLN A 36 -19.91 3.03 37.33
N PRO A 37 -20.26 2.72 38.58
CA PRO A 37 -21.47 1.98 38.83
C PRO A 37 -22.64 2.79 38.28
N ILE A 38 -23.39 2.21 37.35
CA ILE A 38 -24.57 2.82 36.74
C ILE A 38 -25.65 2.88 37.82
N THR A 39 -25.57 3.86 38.72
CA THR A 39 -26.54 4.08 39.79
C THR A 39 -27.82 4.74 39.29
N SER A 40 -27.80 5.29 38.07
CA SER A 40 -29.02 5.80 37.42
C SER A 40 -28.84 5.64 35.91
N VAL A 41 -29.40 4.59 35.33
CA VAL A 41 -29.66 4.56 33.89
C VAL A 41 -30.71 5.63 33.63
N PRO A 42 -30.40 6.71 32.87
CA PRO A 42 -31.46 7.61 32.45
C PRO A 42 -32.51 6.80 31.72
N PRO A 43 -33.81 7.00 31.97
CA PRO A 43 -34.83 6.23 31.30
C PRO A 43 -34.58 6.33 29.79
N CYS A 44 -34.52 5.16 29.12
CA CYS A 44 -34.40 5.12 27.69
C CYS A 44 -35.46 6.05 27.10
N PRO A 45 -35.12 7.02 26.25
CA PRO A 45 -36.11 7.88 25.63
C PRO A 45 -37.17 6.98 24.98
N ALA A 46 -38.45 7.27 25.28
CA ALA A 46 -39.56 6.48 24.75
C ALA A 46 -39.38 6.31 23.25
N PRO A 47 -39.77 5.15 22.66
CA PRO A 47 -39.57 4.87 21.23
C PRO A 47 -40.17 5.94 20.30
N THR A 48 -41.09 6.75 20.80
CA THR A 48 -41.65 7.93 20.11
C THR A 48 -40.65 9.07 19.93
N ALA A 49 -39.58 9.12 20.72
CA ALA A 49 -38.50 10.12 20.61
C ALA A 49 -37.39 9.67 19.63
N LEU A 50 -37.36 8.41 19.22
CA LEU A 50 -36.54 7.99 18.11
C LEU A 50 -37.07 8.72 16.87
N HIS A 51 -36.24 9.62 16.34
CA HIS A 51 -36.56 10.31 15.10
C HIS A 51 -37.05 9.28 14.09
N ARG A 52 -38.33 9.34 13.72
CA ARG A 52 -38.80 8.67 12.53
C ARG A 52 -37.88 9.18 11.42
N HIS A 53 -36.99 8.34 10.94
CA HIS A 53 -36.29 8.63 9.72
C HIS A 53 -37.37 8.86 8.67
N THR A 54 -37.66 10.12 8.38
CA THR A 54 -38.44 10.45 7.19
C THR A 54 -37.70 9.73 6.05
N PRO A 55 -38.33 8.78 5.35
CA PRO A 55 -37.66 8.07 4.29
C PRO A 55 -37.15 9.13 3.32
N ARG A 56 -35.84 9.37 3.35
CA ARG A 56 -35.20 10.27 2.39
C ARG A 56 -35.47 9.65 1.04
N THR A 57 -36.32 10.28 0.26
CA THR A 57 -36.60 9.85 -1.09
C THR A 57 -35.25 9.73 -1.80
N LEU A 58 -34.76 8.50 -1.99
CA LEU A 58 -33.55 8.25 -2.74
C LEU A 58 -33.84 8.71 -4.16
N ARG A 59 -33.38 9.90 -4.50
CA ARG A 59 -33.43 10.36 -5.89
C ARG A 59 -32.45 9.44 -6.64
N LEU A 60 -32.98 8.64 -7.55
CA LEU A 60 -32.14 7.94 -8.50
C LEU A 60 -31.31 9.01 -9.24
N VAL A 61 -30.06 9.11 -8.87
CA VAL A 61 -29.10 9.85 -9.67
C VAL A 61 -28.85 8.96 -10.89
N PRO A 62 -29.15 9.43 -12.10
CA PRO A 62 -28.83 8.66 -13.29
C PRO A 62 -27.36 8.22 -13.20
N PRO A 63 -27.03 6.98 -13.58
CA PRO A 63 -25.64 6.57 -13.59
C PRO A 63 -24.83 7.61 -14.35
N PRO A 64 -23.64 8.00 -13.82
CA PRO A 64 -22.79 8.91 -14.56
C PRO A 64 -22.59 8.34 -15.95
N VAL A 65 -22.76 9.18 -16.97
CA VAL A 65 -22.51 8.79 -18.35
C VAL A 65 -21.13 8.16 -18.35
N GLU A 66 -21.04 6.88 -18.67
CA GLU A 66 -19.75 6.18 -18.74
C GLU A 66 -18.94 6.85 -19.86
N GLN A 67 -18.05 7.74 -19.45
CA GLN A 67 -17.10 8.31 -20.38
C GLN A 67 -16.24 7.16 -20.90
N GLN A 68 -16.17 7.04 -22.20
CA GLN A 68 -15.32 6.04 -22.81
C GLN A 68 -13.85 6.41 -22.55
N VAL A 69 -13.07 5.40 -22.17
CA VAL A 69 -11.63 5.56 -22.01
C VAL A 69 -11.02 5.73 -23.39
N HIS A 70 -10.18 6.73 -23.57
CA HIS A 70 -9.47 6.95 -24.84
C HIS A 70 -8.68 5.70 -25.24
N ASP A 71 -8.77 5.29 -26.51
CA ASP A 71 -8.22 4.02 -27.02
C ASP A 71 -6.73 3.81 -26.71
N GLY A 72 -5.92 4.88 -26.72
CA GLY A 72 -4.50 4.81 -26.38
C GLY A 72 -4.17 4.62 -24.90
N ALA A 73 -5.13 4.88 -23.98
CA ALA A 73 -4.87 4.83 -22.53
C ALA A 73 -4.55 3.40 -22.06
N GLY A 74 -5.19 2.39 -22.62
CA GLY A 74 -4.96 0.99 -22.26
C GLY A 74 -3.55 0.50 -22.62
N GLN A 75 -3.11 0.79 -23.81
CA GLN A 75 -1.75 0.45 -24.26
C GLN A 75 -0.70 1.21 -23.45
N PHE A 76 -0.94 2.50 -23.22
CA PHE A 76 -0.08 3.33 -22.38
C PHE A 76 0.03 2.76 -20.96
N ALA A 77 -1.08 2.46 -20.31
CA ALA A 77 -1.11 1.93 -18.94
C ALA A 77 -0.31 0.64 -18.82
N ALA A 78 -0.53 -0.32 -19.71
CA ALA A 78 0.20 -1.58 -19.71
C ALA A 78 1.70 -1.39 -19.92
N MET A 79 2.10 -0.53 -20.83
CA MET A 79 3.50 -0.20 -21.10
C MET A 79 4.14 0.53 -19.93
N ALA A 80 3.49 1.55 -19.37
CA ALA A 80 4.01 2.34 -18.28
C ALA A 80 4.19 1.51 -17.00
N LEU A 81 3.19 0.68 -16.63
CA LEU A 81 3.28 -0.18 -15.45
C LEU A 81 4.38 -1.25 -15.60
N ARG A 82 4.58 -1.82 -16.79
CA ARG A 82 5.71 -2.74 -17.02
C ARG A 82 7.04 -2.04 -16.78
N ARG A 83 7.24 -0.83 -17.32
CA ARG A 83 8.46 -0.05 -17.09
C ARG A 83 8.69 0.25 -15.61
N VAL A 84 7.64 0.61 -14.88
CA VAL A 84 7.72 0.84 -13.44
C VAL A 84 8.20 -0.42 -12.71
N LEU A 85 7.58 -1.56 -12.98
CA LEU A 85 7.97 -2.83 -12.36
C LEU A 85 9.40 -3.24 -12.73
N GLU A 86 9.83 -3.01 -13.97
CA GLU A 86 11.20 -3.28 -14.42
C GLU A 86 12.23 -2.38 -13.72
N VAL A 87 11.87 -1.12 -13.42
CA VAL A 87 12.75 -0.22 -12.64
C VAL A 87 12.81 -0.67 -11.19
N ILE A 88 11.70 -1.04 -10.58
CA ILE A 88 11.67 -1.58 -9.21
C ILE A 88 12.53 -2.86 -9.11
N ASP A 89 12.50 -3.69 -10.13
CA ASP A 89 13.33 -4.90 -10.22
C ASP A 89 14.78 -4.62 -10.63
N ARG A 90 15.18 -3.35 -10.80
CA ARG A 90 16.51 -2.90 -11.26
C ARG A 90 16.91 -3.44 -12.63
N ARG A 91 15.94 -3.86 -13.45
CA ARG A 91 16.17 -4.33 -14.84
C ARG A 91 16.16 -3.18 -15.84
N ARG A 92 15.79 -1.98 -15.41
CA ARG A 92 15.69 -0.78 -16.25
C ARG A 92 16.12 0.47 -15.47
N SER A 93 16.75 1.41 -16.14
CA SER A 93 17.16 2.69 -15.55
C SER A 93 15.94 3.57 -15.20
N PRO A 94 15.95 4.22 -14.00
CA PRO A 94 14.92 5.18 -13.61
C PRO A 94 14.73 6.35 -14.59
N ALA A 95 15.78 6.74 -15.31
CA ALA A 95 15.72 7.83 -16.28
C ALA A 95 14.64 7.59 -17.37
N GLN A 96 14.34 6.33 -17.68
CA GLN A 96 13.32 5.99 -18.66
C GLN A 96 11.88 6.19 -18.19
N LEU A 97 11.68 6.46 -16.90
CA LEU A 97 10.37 6.77 -16.33
C LEU A 97 9.93 8.21 -16.64
N ARG A 98 10.86 9.11 -16.92
CA ARG A 98 10.56 10.53 -17.20
C ARG A 98 9.57 10.73 -18.35
N ALA A 99 9.54 9.81 -19.29
CA ALA A 99 8.61 9.87 -20.42
C ALA A 99 7.18 9.43 -20.08
N VAL A 100 6.99 8.72 -18.97
CA VAL A 100 5.72 8.06 -18.64
C VAL A 100 5.18 8.40 -17.24
N LEU A 101 6.02 8.90 -16.33
CA LEU A 101 5.63 9.30 -14.98
C LEU A 101 5.78 10.79 -14.77
N ASN A 102 4.89 11.34 -13.94
CA ASN A 102 5.12 12.66 -13.35
C ASN A 102 6.45 12.62 -12.56
N PRO A 103 7.32 13.62 -12.67
CA PRO A 103 8.60 13.67 -11.96
C PRO A 103 8.50 13.39 -10.45
N LEU A 104 7.44 13.85 -9.80
CA LEU A 104 7.20 13.65 -8.36
C LEU A 104 7.04 12.17 -7.96
N LEU A 105 6.68 11.30 -8.89
CA LEU A 105 6.53 9.86 -8.63
C LEU A 105 7.83 9.08 -8.81
N ILE A 106 8.82 9.63 -9.49
CA ILE A 106 10.06 8.93 -9.82
C ILE A 106 10.83 8.56 -8.57
N ASP A 107 10.93 9.47 -7.61
CA ASP A 107 11.66 9.25 -6.36
C ASP A 107 11.00 8.14 -5.54
N SER A 108 9.68 8.08 -5.51
CA SER A 108 8.94 7.00 -4.85
C SER A 108 9.22 5.64 -5.49
N VAL A 109 9.27 5.57 -6.82
CA VAL A 109 9.60 4.32 -7.53
C VAL A 109 11.06 3.93 -7.30
N VAL A 110 11.98 4.88 -7.26
CA VAL A 110 13.39 4.65 -6.94
C VAL A 110 13.53 4.12 -5.51
N ALA A 111 12.82 4.70 -4.53
CA ALA A 111 12.80 4.21 -3.17
C ALA A 111 12.33 2.75 -3.08
N LEU A 112 11.26 2.39 -3.81
CA LEU A 112 10.79 1.00 -3.88
C LEU A 112 11.82 0.06 -4.51
N SER A 113 12.65 0.54 -5.44
CA SER A 113 13.70 -0.27 -6.07
C SER A 113 14.86 -0.59 -5.12
N GLN A 114 14.99 0.14 -4.00
CA GLN A 114 16.04 -0.12 -3.00
C GLN A 114 15.72 -1.36 -2.14
N ALA A 115 14.44 -1.73 -2.02
CA ALA A 115 14.05 -2.94 -1.34
C ALA A 115 14.57 -4.20 -2.08
N ARG A 116 14.95 -5.22 -1.31
CA ARG A 116 15.34 -6.52 -1.90
C ARG A 116 14.07 -7.29 -2.26
N HIS A 117 13.93 -7.61 -3.53
CA HIS A 117 12.84 -8.41 -4.05
C HIS A 117 13.34 -9.81 -4.41
N GLY A 118 12.75 -10.85 -3.82
CA GLY A 118 13.18 -12.23 -4.03
C GLY A 118 12.84 -12.82 -5.41
N ALA A 119 11.96 -12.16 -6.20
CA ALA A 119 11.56 -12.61 -7.51
C ALA A 119 11.15 -11.41 -8.39
N PRO A 120 11.29 -11.53 -9.71
CA PRO A 120 10.85 -10.48 -10.63
C PRO A 120 9.33 -10.31 -10.62
N ALA A 121 8.89 -9.08 -10.84
CA ALA A 121 7.48 -8.74 -10.98
C ALA A 121 6.99 -9.02 -12.40
N ASN A 122 5.82 -9.63 -12.51
CA ASN A 122 5.16 -9.89 -13.78
C ASN A 122 3.77 -9.28 -13.80
N LEU A 123 3.53 -8.28 -14.65
CA LEU A 123 2.23 -7.67 -14.83
C LEU A 123 1.26 -8.71 -15.39
N ARG A 124 0.09 -8.86 -14.74
CA ARG A 124 -0.90 -9.89 -15.11
C ARG A 124 -2.11 -9.31 -15.80
N ARG A 125 -2.74 -8.33 -15.20
CA ARG A 125 -4.00 -7.75 -15.68
C ARG A 125 -3.98 -6.25 -15.50
N VAL A 126 -4.53 -5.53 -16.48
CA VAL A 126 -4.76 -4.08 -16.40
C VAL A 126 -6.22 -3.82 -16.74
N ARG A 127 -6.89 -3.03 -15.94
CA ARG A 127 -8.23 -2.53 -16.16
C ARG A 127 -8.21 -1.01 -16.03
N LEU A 128 -9.02 -0.36 -16.84
CA LEU A 128 -9.15 1.09 -16.83
C LEU A 128 -10.61 1.48 -16.59
N ARG A 129 -10.77 2.62 -15.96
CA ARG A 129 -12.04 3.32 -15.82
C ARG A 129 -11.79 4.77 -16.23
N ALA A 130 -12.69 5.35 -17.00
CA ALA A 130 -12.63 6.78 -17.28
C ALA A 130 -12.75 7.57 -15.96
N ALA A 131 -11.93 8.59 -15.83
CA ALA A 131 -11.95 9.48 -14.69
C ALA A 131 -12.20 10.92 -15.17
N ALA A 132 -12.79 11.74 -14.30
CA ALA A 132 -12.89 13.16 -14.58
C ALA A 132 -11.48 13.75 -14.70
N GLY A 133 -11.14 14.25 -15.88
CA GLY A 133 -9.88 14.95 -16.14
C GLY A 133 -9.95 16.40 -15.72
N PRO A 134 -8.81 17.08 -15.60
CA PRO A 134 -8.79 18.52 -15.53
C PRO A 134 -9.43 19.05 -16.82
N THR A 135 -10.57 19.69 -16.68
CA THR A 135 -11.39 20.25 -17.76
C THR A 135 -10.63 21.40 -18.45
N ARG A 136 -9.71 21.06 -19.32
CA ARG A 136 -9.07 21.98 -20.26
C ARG A 136 -9.00 21.33 -21.63
N GLY A 137 -10.03 21.59 -22.44
CA GLY A 137 -10.01 21.23 -23.84
C GLY A 137 -11.28 20.53 -24.28
N THR A 138 -11.89 21.07 -25.28
CA THR A 138 -13.10 20.71 -25.99
C THR A 138 -12.94 19.46 -26.85
N ASP A 139 -12.49 18.33 -26.32
CA ASP A 139 -12.64 17.05 -27.00
C ASP A 139 -13.83 16.32 -26.40
N ALA A 140 -14.99 16.64 -26.97
CA ALA A 140 -16.26 16.07 -26.63
C ALA A 140 -16.20 14.52 -26.80
N GLY A 141 -16.25 13.78 -25.69
CA GLY A 141 -16.56 12.36 -25.70
C GLY A 141 -15.54 11.42 -25.08
N TYR A 142 -14.26 11.73 -25.04
CA TYR A 142 -13.23 10.88 -24.44
C TYR A 142 -12.65 11.49 -23.19
N GLY A 143 -12.60 10.71 -22.11
CA GLY A 143 -11.97 11.14 -20.87
C GLY A 143 -10.47 11.38 -21.05
N THR A 144 -10.01 12.57 -20.70
CA THR A 144 -8.58 12.92 -20.69
C THR A 144 -7.84 12.37 -19.49
N ALA A 145 -8.53 11.63 -18.63
CA ALA A 145 -7.97 10.93 -17.48
C ALA A 145 -8.54 9.51 -17.37
N ALA A 146 -7.74 8.61 -16.84
CA ALA A 146 -8.13 7.24 -16.58
C ALA A 146 -7.59 6.76 -15.22
N GLU A 147 -8.44 6.10 -14.44
CA GLU A 147 -8.03 5.30 -13.29
C GLU A 147 -7.61 3.91 -13.78
N ILE A 148 -6.50 3.44 -13.25
CA ILE A 148 -5.88 2.18 -13.65
C ILE A 148 -5.83 1.26 -12.45
N PHE A 149 -6.37 0.07 -12.62
CA PHE A 149 -6.32 -1.01 -11.65
C PHE A 149 -5.58 -2.18 -12.28
N ALA A 150 -4.49 -2.61 -11.67
CA ALA A 150 -3.71 -3.70 -12.21
C ALA A 150 -3.34 -4.72 -11.14
N THR A 151 -3.06 -5.93 -11.58
CA THR A 151 -2.47 -6.97 -10.74
C THR A 151 -1.15 -7.43 -11.33
N TYR A 152 -0.21 -7.75 -10.46
CA TYR A 152 1.05 -8.35 -10.84
C TYR A 152 1.40 -9.48 -9.87
N THR A 153 2.23 -10.40 -10.32
CA THR A 153 2.78 -11.47 -9.48
C THR A 153 4.22 -11.20 -9.16
N ARG A 154 4.62 -11.53 -7.93
CA ARG A 154 6.02 -11.56 -7.51
C ARG A 154 6.26 -12.88 -6.75
N GLY A 155 6.93 -13.83 -7.41
CA GLY A 155 6.94 -15.22 -6.97
C GLY A 155 5.52 -15.78 -6.93
N GLN A 156 5.12 -16.36 -5.81
CA GLN A 156 3.78 -16.93 -5.60
C GLN A 156 2.73 -15.91 -5.13
N ARG A 157 3.11 -14.65 -4.91
CA ARG A 157 2.20 -13.63 -4.39
C ARG A 157 1.60 -12.79 -5.50
N VAL A 158 0.27 -12.62 -5.45
CA VAL A 158 -0.45 -11.65 -6.28
C VAL A 158 -0.56 -10.35 -5.50
N ARG A 159 -0.27 -9.23 -6.16
CA ARG A 159 -0.30 -7.89 -5.60
C ARG A 159 -1.07 -6.96 -6.53
N ALA A 160 -1.56 -5.84 -5.98
CA ALA A 160 -2.32 -4.86 -6.73
C ALA A 160 -1.51 -3.58 -7.00
N ILE A 161 -1.88 -2.92 -8.08
CA ILE A 161 -1.45 -1.56 -8.40
C ILE A 161 -2.70 -0.73 -8.66
N ALA A 162 -2.77 0.46 -8.06
CA ALA A 162 -3.70 1.50 -8.43
C ALA A 162 -2.91 2.70 -8.98
N ALA A 163 -3.38 3.27 -10.08
CA ALA A 163 -2.73 4.41 -10.69
C ALA A 163 -3.75 5.31 -11.38
N ARG A 164 -3.33 6.54 -11.68
CA ARG A 164 -4.07 7.49 -12.50
C ARG A 164 -3.20 7.96 -13.63
N ALA A 165 -3.75 7.97 -14.82
CA ALA A 165 -3.12 8.53 -15.99
C ALA A 165 -3.92 9.73 -16.50
N GLU A 166 -3.21 10.72 -16.99
CA GLU A 166 -3.81 11.92 -17.59
C GLU A 166 -3.15 12.23 -18.94
N LEU A 167 -3.96 12.69 -19.87
CA LEU A 167 -3.51 13.17 -21.17
C LEU A 167 -3.10 14.63 -21.04
N GLN A 168 -1.81 14.93 -21.06
CA GLN A 168 -1.27 16.28 -20.95
C GLN A 168 -0.53 16.63 -22.24
N SER A 169 -0.96 17.68 -22.91
CA SER A 169 -0.36 18.13 -24.19
C SER A 169 -0.22 17.01 -25.22
N GLY A 170 -1.26 16.18 -25.35
CA GLY A 170 -1.28 15.04 -26.30
C GLY A 170 -0.45 13.82 -25.88
N ARG A 171 0.06 13.78 -24.66
CA ARG A 171 0.87 12.67 -24.15
C ARG A 171 0.28 12.12 -22.85
N TRP A 172 0.13 10.82 -22.77
CA TRP A 172 -0.26 10.16 -21.53
C TRP A 172 0.87 10.15 -20.50
N GLN A 173 0.53 10.47 -19.25
CA GLN A 173 1.46 10.42 -18.14
C GLN A 173 0.76 9.87 -16.89
N LEU A 174 1.44 9.04 -16.09
CA LEU A 174 0.97 8.64 -14.78
C LEU A 174 1.13 9.81 -13.81
N THR A 175 0.03 10.23 -13.19
CA THR A 175 -0.01 11.34 -12.22
C THR A 175 -0.20 10.87 -10.79
N ALA A 176 -0.65 9.63 -10.59
CA ALA A 176 -0.69 8.96 -9.30
C ALA A 176 -0.33 7.47 -9.45
N LEU A 177 0.32 6.92 -8.43
CA LEU A 177 0.76 5.52 -8.43
C LEU A 177 0.84 4.99 -7.00
N GLN A 178 0.16 3.87 -6.75
CA GLN A 178 0.21 3.11 -5.52
C GLN A 178 0.52 1.65 -5.84
N ILE A 179 1.53 1.10 -5.21
CA ILE A 179 1.98 -0.29 -5.41
C ILE A 179 1.90 -1.03 -4.07
N GLY A 180 1.13 -2.12 -4.03
CA GLY A 180 0.91 -2.96 -2.86
C GLY A 180 1.84 -4.17 -2.78
#